data_1c5bae52861fc6ad9bc00874d357c183
#
_entry.id   1c5bae52861fc6ad9bc00874d357c183
#
_cell.length_a   1.000
_cell.length_b   1.000
_cell.length_c   1.000
_cell.angle_alpha   90.00
_cell.angle_beta   90.00
_cell.angle_gamma   90.00
#
_symmetry.space_group_name_H-M   'P 1'
#
loop_
_entity.id
_entity.type
_entity.pdbx_description
1 polymer ?
#
loop_
_entity_poly.entity_id
_entity_poly.type
_entity_poly.pdbx_seq_one_letter_code
_entity_poly.pdbx_strand_id
1 'polypeptide(L)'
;MKAFSHFEYINGKVGDLDRQFPSYLSAWTSSIILPDDDTHFLYVDEGPTTVVWRGMEFVLHSGMYASFPNKTYVAGGKGIAVSREKWQGFMHIGGPAEHEGRLKYIDGCTDSLLIPPVKFGDPCLNLLFFPEGIDQTAHTHPSDRIGMIMSGKGRCHAWNDGVEEIIDLVPGMIFCIHTDGPHKFSTPYGQHMRVLAYHPDSDFGPTDQAHPMINRTIVNGVSASQLPEIQTK
;
A
#
# COMPACT_ATOMS: atom_id res chain seq x y z
N MET A 1 -4.94 11.63 20.54
CA MET A 1 -4.37 10.67 19.55
C MET A 1 -4.20 11.41 18.25
N LYS A 2 -3.05 11.29 17.59
CA LYS A 2 -2.82 11.89 16.27
C LYS A 2 -3.45 11.00 15.20
N ALA A 3 -4.38 11.52 14.41
CA ALA A 3 -5.06 10.76 13.38
C ALA A 3 -4.31 10.73 12.04
N PHE A 4 -3.60 11.83 11.71
CA PHE A 4 -2.90 12.00 10.44
C PHE A 4 -1.53 12.65 10.66
N SER A 5 -0.53 12.15 9.94
CA SER A 5 0.80 12.75 9.84
C SER A 5 1.21 12.87 8.38
N HIS A 6 1.92 13.92 8.03
CA HIS A 6 2.62 14.00 6.75
C HIS A 6 4.11 14.23 6.99
N PHE A 7 4.92 13.88 6.01
CA PHE A 7 6.37 13.88 6.13
C PHE A 7 7.01 14.64 4.97
N GLU A 8 8.18 15.20 5.22
CA GLU A 8 9.00 15.79 4.18
C GLU A 8 9.53 14.69 3.25
N TYR A 9 9.61 14.99 1.97
CA TYR A 9 10.13 14.07 0.96
C TYR A 9 11.67 14.18 0.93
N ILE A 10 12.31 13.56 1.90
CA ILE A 10 13.77 13.56 2.07
C ILE A 10 14.35 12.17 1.76
N ASN A 11 15.60 12.13 1.28
CA ASN A 11 16.26 10.86 0.96
C ASN A 11 16.62 10.08 2.22
N GLY A 12 16.12 8.85 2.33
CA GLY A 12 16.34 7.96 3.46
C GLY A 12 15.05 7.64 4.25
N LYS A 13 15.22 7.13 5.47
CA LYS A 13 14.12 6.80 6.37
C LYS A 13 13.45 8.08 6.88
N VAL A 14 12.14 8.18 6.73
CA VAL A 14 11.35 9.36 7.14
C VAL A 14 10.48 9.12 8.37
N GLY A 15 10.14 7.87 8.71
CA GLY A 15 9.38 7.56 9.92
C GLY A 15 9.27 6.08 10.23
N ASP A 16 9.23 5.74 11.52
CA ASP A 16 8.81 4.44 12.04
C ASP A 16 7.30 4.50 12.28
N LEU A 17 6.58 3.53 11.75
CA LEU A 17 5.13 3.51 11.71
C LEU A 17 4.63 2.12 12.10
N ASP A 18 3.42 2.09 12.66
CA ASP A 18 2.72 0.91 13.11
C ASP A 18 3.49 0.04 14.12
N ARG A 19 2.99 -0.01 15.35
CA ARG A 19 3.61 -0.79 16.44
C ARG A 19 3.19 -2.26 16.42
N GLN A 20 1.98 -2.54 15.94
CA GLN A 20 1.43 -3.91 15.87
C GLN A 20 2.04 -4.65 14.68
N PHE A 21 2.22 -3.95 13.57
CA PHE A 21 2.80 -4.46 12.33
C PHE A 21 4.05 -3.64 11.97
N PRO A 22 5.17 -3.81 12.68
CA PRO A 22 6.32 -2.92 12.56
C PRO A 22 6.68 -2.63 11.11
N SER A 23 6.56 -1.38 10.74
CA SER A 23 6.78 -0.88 9.39
C SER A 23 7.47 0.47 9.45
N TYR A 24 8.24 0.83 8.43
CA TYR A 24 8.79 2.17 8.30
C TYR A 24 8.70 2.68 6.88
N LEU A 25 8.61 3.99 6.78
CA LEU A 25 8.56 4.71 5.52
C LEU A 25 9.94 5.29 5.20
N SER A 26 10.39 5.06 3.99
CA SER A 26 11.55 5.68 3.37
C SER A 26 11.16 6.38 2.09
N ALA A 27 11.91 7.42 1.71
CA ALA A 27 11.81 8.05 0.41
C ALA A 27 13.18 8.09 -0.24
N TRP A 28 13.23 8.13 -1.58
CA TRP A 28 14.47 8.39 -2.30
C TRP A 28 14.28 9.53 -3.29
N THR A 29 15.30 10.37 -3.37
CA THR A 29 15.47 11.43 -4.38
C THR A 29 16.80 11.27 -5.14
N SER A 30 17.57 10.25 -4.79
CA SER A 30 18.83 9.86 -5.43
C SER A 30 19.05 8.35 -5.34
N SER A 31 19.52 7.85 -4.21
CA SER A 31 19.68 6.43 -3.95
C SER A 31 19.49 6.09 -2.49
N ILE A 32 18.97 4.89 -2.22
CA ILE A 32 18.87 4.31 -0.88
C ILE A 32 19.23 2.83 -0.91
N ILE A 33 19.62 2.32 0.26
CA ILE A 33 19.76 0.88 0.52
C ILE A 33 18.67 0.50 1.53
N LEU A 34 17.81 -0.41 1.14
CA LEU A 34 16.81 -1.01 1.99
C LEU A 34 17.39 -2.28 2.62
N PRO A 35 17.25 -2.51 3.94
CA PRO A 35 17.98 -3.55 4.66
C PRO A 35 17.54 -4.98 4.33
N ASP A 36 18.24 -5.96 4.89
CA ASP A 36 17.86 -7.37 4.90
C ASP A 36 16.72 -7.64 5.89
N ASP A 37 16.14 -8.84 5.81
CA ASP A 37 15.11 -9.41 6.69
C ASP A 37 13.72 -8.75 6.60
N ASP A 38 13.57 -7.72 5.79
CA ASP A 38 12.31 -6.99 5.56
C ASP A 38 11.77 -7.26 4.15
N THR A 39 10.52 -6.88 3.90
CA THR A 39 9.99 -6.75 2.54
C THR A 39 9.60 -5.31 2.28
N HIS A 40 10.04 -4.79 1.16
CA HIS A 40 9.94 -3.39 0.76
C HIS A 40 8.91 -3.23 -0.34
N PHE A 41 7.89 -2.41 -0.11
CA PHE A 41 6.86 -2.05 -1.08
C PHE A 41 7.21 -0.69 -1.66
N LEU A 42 7.56 -0.65 -2.95
CA LEU A 42 8.05 0.53 -3.64
C LEU A 42 6.99 1.11 -4.57
N TYR A 43 6.98 2.44 -4.67
CA TYR A 43 6.28 3.17 -5.72
C TYR A 43 7.21 4.22 -6.33
N VAL A 44 7.30 4.24 -7.66
CA VAL A 44 8.12 5.20 -8.42
C VAL A 44 7.26 6.40 -8.81
N ASP A 45 7.52 7.53 -8.18
CA ASP A 45 6.85 8.82 -8.48
C ASP A 45 7.42 9.44 -9.77
N GLU A 46 8.74 9.58 -9.81
CA GLU A 46 9.47 10.09 -10.97
C GLU A 46 10.56 9.07 -11.37
N GLY A 47 10.44 8.50 -12.56
CA GLY A 47 11.39 7.53 -13.10
C GLY A 47 12.30 8.08 -14.19
N PRO A 48 13.24 7.31 -14.72
CA PRO A 48 13.47 5.91 -14.39
C PRO A 48 14.19 5.71 -13.05
N THR A 49 13.90 4.59 -12.40
CA THR A 49 14.55 4.13 -11.17
C THR A 49 15.13 2.74 -11.43
N THR A 50 16.39 2.54 -11.11
CA THR A 50 17.04 1.23 -11.14
C THR A 50 16.93 0.59 -9.75
N VAL A 51 16.44 -0.64 -9.71
CA VAL A 51 16.40 -1.47 -8.52
C VAL A 51 17.32 -2.66 -8.71
N VAL A 52 18.27 -2.85 -7.78
CA VAL A 52 19.16 -4.02 -7.77
C VAL A 52 18.78 -4.92 -6.60
N TRP A 53 18.38 -6.14 -6.94
CA TRP A 53 17.97 -7.15 -5.98
C TRP A 53 18.59 -8.52 -6.34
N ARG A 54 19.27 -9.14 -5.38
CA ARG A 54 19.97 -10.44 -5.57
C ARG A 54 20.87 -10.48 -6.83
N GLY A 55 21.55 -9.36 -7.14
CA GLY A 55 22.39 -9.24 -8.31
C GLY A 55 21.66 -9.06 -9.65
N MET A 56 20.36 -9.00 -9.64
CA MET A 56 19.52 -8.68 -10.81
C MET A 56 19.18 -7.21 -10.80
N GLU A 57 19.10 -6.63 -11.99
CA GLU A 57 18.78 -5.22 -12.22
C GLU A 57 17.42 -5.07 -12.89
N PHE A 58 16.58 -4.20 -12.33
CA PHE A 58 15.24 -3.89 -12.84
C PHE A 58 15.13 -2.38 -13.04
N VAL A 59 14.62 -1.95 -14.19
CA VAL A 59 14.33 -0.54 -14.46
C VAL A 59 12.83 -0.32 -14.33
N LEU A 60 12.46 0.53 -13.38
CA LEU A 60 11.06 0.91 -13.11
C LEU A 60 10.83 2.35 -13.60
N HIS A 61 9.72 2.58 -14.25
CA HIS A 61 9.29 3.90 -14.73
C HIS A 61 8.26 4.54 -13.80
N SER A 62 8.00 5.83 -13.99
CA SER A 62 6.98 6.57 -13.22
C SER A 62 5.62 5.84 -13.21
N GLY A 63 4.99 5.75 -12.04
CA GLY A 63 3.75 5.04 -11.83
C GLY A 63 3.88 3.52 -11.64
N MET A 64 5.08 2.95 -11.81
CA MET A 64 5.32 1.54 -11.50
C MET A 64 5.49 1.32 -10.00
N TYR A 65 5.16 0.11 -9.58
CA TYR A 65 5.25 -0.34 -8.20
C TYR A 65 5.88 -1.72 -8.13
N ALA A 66 6.46 -2.03 -6.98
CA ALA A 66 7.11 -3.33 -6.78
C ALA A 66 7.14 -3.74 -5.31
N SER A 67 7.33 -5.03 -5.05
CA SER A 67 7.81 -5.50 -3.75
C SER A 67 9.08 -6.34 -3.91
N PHE A 68 10.01 -6.17 -2.99
CA PHE A 68 11.26 -6.91 -2.94
C PHE A 68 11.56 -7.36 -1.51
N PRO A 69 11.65 -8.65 -1.23
CA PRO A 69 12.12 -9.14 0.05
C PRO A 69 13.65 -9.03 0.16
N ASN A 70 14.12 -8.74 1.37
CA ASN A 70 15.53 -8.60 1.72
C ASN A 70 16.23 -7.39 1.08
N LYS A 71 17.53 -7.33 1.26
CA LYS A 71 18.37 -6.20 0.85
C LYS A 71 18.12 -5.79 -0.60
N THR A 72 17.75 -4.53 -0.77
CA THR A 72 17.42 -3.95 -2.07
C THR A 72 18.12 -2.60 -2.20
N TYR A 73 18.81 -2.40 -3.31
CA TYR A 73 19.40 -1.10 -3.67
C TYR A 73 18.49 -0.41 -4.68
N VAL A 74 18.21 0.87 -4.45
CA VAL A 74 17.35 1.70 -5.30
C VAL A 74 18.12 2.94 -5.68
N ALA A 75 18.18 3.27 -6.98
CA ALA A 75 18.91 4.42 -7.48
C ALA A 75 18.22 5.11 -8.65
N GLY A 76 18.35 6.42 -8.71
CA GLY A 76 17.75 7.28 -9.74
C GLY A 76 16.26 7.50 -9.52
N GLY A 77 15.72 8.51 -10.20
CA GLY A 77 14.33 8.91 -10.04
C GLY A 77 13.99 9.36 -8.62
N LYS A 78 12.72 9.23 -8.28
CA LYS A 78 12.16 9.60 -6.99
C LYS A 78 10.99 8.68 -6.65
N GLY A 79 10.84 8.32 -5.38
CA GLY A 79 9.75 7.43 -4.95
C GLY A 79 9.75 7.18 -3.45
N ILE A 80 8.83 6.32 -3.03
CA ILE A 80 8.72 5.88 -1.64
C ILE A 80 8.84 4.37 -1.53
N ALA A 81 9.33 3.92 -0.40
CA ALA A 81 9.36 2.52 0.01
C ALA A 81 8.77 2.38 1.41
N VAL A 82 7.75 1.55 1.55
CA VAL A 82 7.27 1.11 2.86
C VAL A 82 7.82 -0.28 3.12
N SER A 83 8.56 -0.41 4.22
CA SER A 83 9.21 -1.67 4.58
C SER A 83 8.47 -2.32 5.74
N ARG A 84 8.02 -3.57 5.54
CA ARG A 84 7.46 -4.42 6.60
C ARG A 84 8.60 -5.16 7.27
N GLU A 85 8.87 -4.82 8.53
CA GLU A 85 10.00 -5.37 9.27
C GLU A 85 9.81 -6.88 9.55
N LYS A 86 10.89 -7.64 9.39
CA LYS A 86 10.97 -9.09 9.69
C LYS A 86 9.86 -9.92 9.06
N TRP A 87 9.33 -9.47 7.94
CA TRP A 87 8.34 -10.19 7.16
C TRP A 87 8.89 -10.50 5.77
N GLN A 88 8.72 -11.74 5.33
CA GLN A 88 9.21 -12.23 4.05
C GLN A 88 8.04 -12.46 3.09
N GLY A 89 7.92 -11.57 2.13
CA GLY A 89 6.98 -11.67 1.01
C GLY A 89 7.63 -12.18 -0.25
N PHE A 90 7.02 -11.85 -1.38
CA PHE A 90 7.50 -12.20 -2.72
C PHE A 90 7.93 -10.96 -3.51
N MET A 91 8.78 -11.20 -4.51
CA MET A 91 9.08 -10.18 -5.51
C MET A 91 7.90 -10.03 -6.46
N HIS A 92 7.42 -8.80 -6.59
CA HIS A 92 6.41 -8.37 -7.57
C HIS A 92 6.90 -7.12 -8.29
N ILE A 93 6.56 -6.99 -9.55
CA ILE A 93 6.72 -5.75 -10.32
C ILE A 93 5.45 -5.56 -11.13
N GLY A 94 4.86 -4.39 -11.07
CA GLY A 94 3.64 -4.04 -11.78
C GLY A 94 3.58 -2.58 -12.18
N GLY A 95 2.52 -2.24 -12.88
CA GLY A 95 2.25 -0.88 -13.31
C GLY A 95 2.52 -0.58 -14.79
N PRO A 96 2.36 0.68 -15.21
CA PRO A 96 1.96 1.79 -14.33
C PRO A 96 0.59 1.54 -13.68
N ALA A 97 0.42 2.10 -12.47
CA ALA A 97 -0.86 2.02 -11.76
C ALA A 97 -1.97 2.66 -12.60
N GLU A 98 -3.09 1.96 -12.72
CA GLU A 98 -4.24 2.40 -13.52
C GLU A 98 -4.84 3.74 -13.03
N HIS A 99 -5.63 4.39 -13.87
CA HIS A 99 -6.19 5.70 -13.54
C HIS A 99 -7.25 5.60 -12.44
N GLU A 100 -8.19 4.68 -12.58
CA GLU A 100 -9.30 4.43 -11.65
C GLU A 100 -9.20 3.02 -11.09
N GLY A 101 -9.75 2.83 -9.89
CA GLY A 101 -9.78 1.52 -9.23
C GLY A 101 -10.81 0.57 -9.85
N ARG A 102 -10.56 -0.73 -9.72
CA ARG A 102 -11.42 -1.81 -10.26
C ARG A 102 -12.49 -2.27 -9.28
N LEU A 103 -12.32 -1.99 -8.00
CA LEU A 103 -13.23 -2.35 -6.93
C LEU A 103 -14.00 -1.12 -6.45
N LYS A 104 -15.25 -1.28 -6.13
CA LYS A 104 -16.03 -0.22 -5.48
C LYS A 104 -15.55 -0.06 -4.03
N TYR A 105 -15.41 1.19 -3.61
CA TYR A 105 -15.09 1.57 -2.25
C TYR A 105 -16.23 2.43 -1.67
N ILE A 106 -16.01 3.14 -0.55
CA ILE A 106 -17.04 3.95 0.10
C ILE A 106 -17.30 5.26 -0.68
N ASP A 107 -18.50 5.79 -0.57
CA ASP A 107 -18.92 7.12 -1.02
C ASP A 107 -18.56 7.45 -2.48
N GLY A 108 -18.63 6.44 -3.36
CA GLY A 108 -18.35 6.61 -4.79
C GLY A 108 -16.86 6.52 -5.17
N CYS A 109 -15.98 6.35 -4.21
CA CYS A 109 -14.57 6.08 -4.46
C CYS A 109 -14.36 4.65 -5.01
N THR A 110 -13.19 4.41 -5.59
CA THR A 110 -12.79 3.07 -6.05
C THR A 110 -11.39 2.72 -5.56
N ASP A 111 -11.08 1.43 -5.56
CA ASP A 111 -9.80 0.85 -5.13
C ASP A 111 -9.28 -0.17 -6.15
N SER A 112 -7.97 -0.34 -6.20
CA SER A 112 -7.30 -1.45 -6.88
C SER A 112 -6.19 -2.01 -6.01
N LEU A 113 -6.18 -3.33 -5.87
CA LEU A 113 -5.05 -4.04 -5.29
C LEU A 113 -3.90 -4.06 -6.28
N LEU A 114 -2.88 -3.25 -6.05
CA LEU A 114 -1.65 -3.23 -6.84
C LEU A 114 -0.77 -4.43 -6.49
N ILE A 115 -0.55 -4.68 -5.20
CA ILE A 115 0.13 -5.86 -4.68
C ILE A 115 -0.81 -6.49 -3.65
N PRO A 116 -1.44 -7.63 -3.99
CA PRO A 116 -2.35 -8.32 -3.09
C PRO A 116 -1.59 -9.06 -1.97
N PRO A 117 -2.25 -9.39 -0.85
CA PRO A 117 -1.67 -10.23 0.18
C PRO A 117 -1.42 -11.64 -0.37
N VAL A 118 -0.30 -12.23 0.00
CA VAL A 118 0.07 -13.60 -0.38
C VAL A 118 -0.76 -14.62 0.40
N LYS A 119 -0.99 -14.33 1.67
CA LYS A 119 -1.81 -15.10 2.60
C LYS A 119 -2.67 -14.12 3.40
N PHE A 120 -3.78 -14.62 3.96
CA PHE A 120 -4.64 -13.85 4.84
C PHE A 120 -3.83 -13.18 5.97
N GLY A 121 -4.01 -11.89 6.15
CA GLY A 121 -3.31 -11.08 7.14
C GLY A 121 -1.99 -10.46 6.66
N ASP A 122 -1.52 -10.80 5.46
CA ASP A 122 -0.30 -10.21 4.89
C ASP A 122 -0.51 -8.77 4.44
N PRO A 123 0.58 -7.99 4.34
CA PRO A 123 0.51 -6.63 3.80
C PRO A 123 0.00 -6.57 2.36
N CYS A 124 -0.59 -5.43 2.00
CA CYS A 124 -0.97 -5.13 0.62
C CYS A 124 -0.69 -3.68 0.25
N LEU A 125 -0.64 -3.42 -1.05
CA LEU A 125 -0.48 -2.09 -1.62
C LEU A 125 -1.66 -1.79 -2.53
N ASN A 126 -2.31 -0.65 -2.33
CA ASN A 126 -3.54 -0.26 -2.99
C ASN A 126 -3.39 1.08 -3.71
N LEU A 127 -4.19 1.23 -4.77
CA LEU A 127 -4.51 2.51 -5.38
C LEU A 127 -5.95 2.88 -5.02
N LEU A 128 -6.14 4.03 -4.38
CA LEU A 128 -7.47 4.60 -4.18
C LEU A 128 -7.69 5.74 -5.18
N PHE A 129 -8.88 5.77 -5.76
CA PHE A 129 -9.33 6.85 -6.64
C PHE A 129 -10.54 7.55 -6.04
N PHE A 130 -10.44 8.86 -5.95
CA PHE A 130 -11.46 9.77 -5.44
C PHE A 130 -11.95 10.63 -6.60
N PRO A 131 -13.18 10.43 -7.11
CA PRO A 131 -13.78 11.31 -8.11
C PRO A 131 -13.90 12.75 -7.62
N GLU A 132 -14.28 13.65 -8.52
CA GLU A 132 -14.59 15.02 -8.15
C GLU A 132 -15.81 15.11 -7.21
N GLY A 133 -15.79 16.09 -6.32
CA GLY A 133 -16.92 16.42 -5.45
C GLY A 133 -17.20 15.38 -4.35
N ILE A 134 -16.24 14.49 -4.06
CA ILE A 134 -16.38 13.53 -2.97
C ILE A 134 -16.22 14.23 -1.62
N ASP A 135 -17.09 13.87 -0.68
CA ASP A 135 -16.96 14.10 0.76
C ASP A 135 -17.22 12.79 1.48
N GLN A 136 -16.14 12.09 1.83
CA GLN A 136 -16.25 10.76 2.45
C GLN A 136 -16.91 10.84 3.83
N THR A 137 -17.58 9.76 4.19
CA THR A 137 -17.99 9.49 5.58
C THR A 137 -16.74 9.35 6.45
N ALA A 138 -16.73 10.02 7.61
CA ALA A 138 -15.62 9.89 8.56
C ALA A 138 -15.52 8.47 9.10
N HIS A 139 -14.31 7.92 9.12
CA HIS A 139 -14.04 6.54 9.48
C HIS A 139 -12.65 6.36 10.11
N THR A 140 -12.35 5.15 10.56
CA THR A 140 -11.04 4.76 11.12
C THR A 140 -10.57 3.46 10.46
N HIS A 141 -9.31 3.10 10.71
CA HIS A 141 -8.73 1.82 10.30
C HIS A 141 -8.05 1.12 11.47
N PRO A 142 -8.08 -0.23 11.53
CA PRO A 142 -7.49 -1.00 12.64
C PRO A 142 -5.95 -1.05 12.62
N SER A 143 -5.31 -0.54 11.56
CA SER A 143 -3.86 -0.42 11.42
C SER A 143 -3.51 0.83 10.61
N ASP A 144 -2.26 1.24 10.62
CA ASP A 144 -1.79 2.41 9.89
C ASP A 144 -2.04 2.29 8.38
N ARG A 145 -2.36 3.41 7.74
CA ARG A 145 -2.39 3.55 6.27
C ARG A 145 -1.29 4.49 5.84
N ILE A 146 -0.30 3.95 5.17
CA ILE A 146 0.92 4.66 4.80
C ILE A 146 0.91 4.88 3.30
N GLY A 147 1.09 6.11 2.84
CA GLY A 147 0.95 6.33 1.42
C GLY A 147 1.46 7.64 0.90
N MET A 148 1.04 7.91 -0.34
CA MET A 148 1.40 9.12 -1.08
C MET A 148 0.24 9.58 -1.95
N ILE A 149 0.08 10.89 -2.07
CA ILE A 149 -0.80 11.50 -3.06
C ILE A 149 -0.10 11.41 -4.43
N MET A 150 -0.61 10.54 -5.31
CA MET A 150 -0.02 10.29 -6.61
C MET A 150 -0.34 11.42 -7.60
N SER A 151 -1.58 11.89 -7.62
CA SER A 151 -2.04 12.96 -8.53
C SER A 151 -3.33 13.58 -8.05
N GLY A 152 -3.66 14.74 -8.62
CA GLY A 152 -4.89 15.47 -8.29
C GLY A 152 -4.78 16.26 -6.99
N LYS A 153 -5.92 16.67 -6.43
CA LYS A 153 -5.98 17.47 -5.21
C LYS A 153 -7.19 17.08 -4.36
N GLY A 154 -7.02 17.16 -3.06
CA GLY A 154 -8.09 16.92 -2.09
C GLY A 154 -7.75 17.49 -0.73
N ARG A 155 -8.52 17.13 0.27
CA ARG A 155 -8.29 17.46 1.66
C ARG A 155 -8.46 16.23 2.53
N CYS A 156 -7.63 16.15 3.57
CA CYS A 156 -7.87 15.26 4.70
C CYS A 156 -8.48 16.08 5.84
N HIS A 157 -9.61 15.63 6.34
CA HIS A 157 -10.18 16.07 7.59
C HIS A 157 -9.80 15.04 8.64
N ALA A 158 -8.94 15.41 9.59
CA ALA A 158 -8.42 14.52 10.63
C ALA A 158 -8.77 15.09 12.01
N TRP A 159 -9.21 14.24 12.94
CA TRP A 159 -9.54 14.65 14.31
C TRP A 159 -8.41 14.27 15.27
N ASN A 160 -7.50 15.21 15.48
CA ASN A 160 -6.39 15.07 16.41
C ASN A 160 -6.85 15.47 17.82
N ASP A 161 -6.85 14.52 18.75
CA ASP A 161 -7.35 14.73 20.14
C ASP A 161 -8.74 15.39 20.21
N GLY A 162 -9.61 15.03 19.24
CA GLY A 162 -10.98 15.55 19.13
C GLY A 162 -11.09 16.93 18.46
N VAL A 163 -9.98 17.51 18.02
CA VAL A 163 -9.95 18.77 17.25
C VAL A 163 -9.79 18.46 15.77
N GLU A 164 -10.70 18.96 14.95
CA GLU A 164 -10.61 18.82 13.50
C GLU A 164 -9.46 19.67 12.95
N GLU A 165 -8.61 19.03 12.18
CA GLU A 165 -7.57 19.66 11.37
C GLU A 165 -7.85 19.34 9.90
N ILE A 166 -7.81 20.36 9.06
CA ILE A 166 -8.01 20.24 7.61
C ILE A 166 -6.67 20.43 6.93
N ILE A 167 -6.21 19.37 6.24
CA ILE A 167 -4.92 19.34 5.57
C ILE A 167 -5.16 19.30 4.06
N ASP A 168 -4.62 20.26 3.30
CA ASP A 168 -4.63 20.22 1.85
C ASP A 168 -3.69 19.10 1.34
N LEU A 169 -4.22 18.21 0.51
CA LEU A 169 -3.51 17.11 -0.07
C LEU A 169 -3.04 17.45 -1.48
N VAL A 170 -1.75 17.35 -1.73
CA VAL A 170 -1.12 17.71 -3.01
C VAL A 170 -0.23 16.57 -3.51
N PRO A 171 -0.02 16.44 -4.84
CA PRO A 171 0.84 15.41 -5.41
C PRO A 171 2.23 15.41 -4.78
N GLY A 172 2.75 14.21 -4.50
CA GLY A 172 4.04 14.00 -3.83
C GLY A 172 3.99 14.08 -2.30
N MET A 173 2.89 14.51 -1.69
CA MET A 173 2.76 14.44 -0.23
C MET A 173 2.76 12.99 0.23
N ILE A 174 3.66 12.65 1.13
CA ILE A 174 3.73 11.35 1.81
C ILE A 174 3.14 11.45 3.20
N PHE A 175 2.36 10.46 3.60
CA PHE A 175 1.55 10.55 4.82
C PHE A 175 1.38 9.21 5.53
N CYS A 176 0.92 9.27 6.77
CA CYS A 176 0.37 8.16 7.52
C CYS A 176 -0.97 8.57 8.16
N ILE A 177 -1.99 7.76 7.95
CA ILE A 177 -3.19 7.74 8.77
C ILE A 177 -2.92 6.73 9.87
N HIS A 178 -2.94 7.18 11.13
CA HIS A 178 -2.62 6.32 12.25
C HIS A 178 -3.79 5.39 12.62
N THR A 179 -3.44 4.26 13.21
CA THR A 179 -4.39 3.27 13.75
C THR A 179 -5.48 3.97 14.58
N ASP A 180 -6.73 3.62 14.29
CA ASP A 180 -7.94 4.20 14.91
C ASP A 180 -8.08 5.72 14.78
N GLY A 181 -7.24 6.36 13.96
CA GLY A 181 -7.29 7.81 13.70
C GLY A 181 -8.53 8.20 12.89
N PRO A 182 -9.49 8.97 13.46
CA PRO A 182 -10.67 9.39 12.73
C PRO A 182 -10.31 10.37 11.64
N HIS A 183 -10.74 10.08 10.40
CA HIS A 183 -10.46 10.93 9.24
C HIS A 183 -11.49 10.73 8.15
N LYS A 184 -11.47 11.64 7.18
CA LYS A 184 -12.13 11.50 5.88
C LYS A 184 -11.37 12.28 4.83
N PHE A 185 -11.54 11.90 3.56
CA PHE A 185 -11.02 12.65 2.43
C PHE A 185 -12.14 13.33 1.65
N SER A 186 -11.81 14.47 1.06
CA SER A 186 -12.71 15.20 0.17
C SER A 186 -11.97 15.71 -1.06
N THR A 187 -12.69 15.84 -2.18
CA THR A 187 -12.19 16.41 -3.44
C THR A 187 -13.10 17.55 -3.88
N PRO A 188 -12.57 18.67 -4.37
CA PRO A 188 -13.40 19.73 -4.94
C PRO A 188 -13.96 19.29 -6.31
N TYR A 189 -15.03 19.97 -6.76
CA TYR A 189 -15.52 19.82 -8.12
C TYR A 189 -14.45 20.18 -9.15
N GLY A 190 -14.42 19.46 -10.26
CA GLY A 190 -13.42 19.59 -11.33
C GLY A 190 -12.05 19.01 -10.99
N GLN A 191 -11.89 18.35 -9.83
CA GLN A 191 -10.65 17.71 -9.40
C GLN A 191 -10.92 16.28 -8.92
N HIS A 192 -10.11 15.37 -9.35
CA HIS A 192 -10.01 14.02 -8.75
C HIS A 192 -8.74 13.92 -7.92
N MET A 193 -8.61 12.84 -7.16
CA MET A 193 -7.37 12.53 -6.43
C MET A 193 -7.08 11.04 -6.50
N ARG A 194 -5.80 10.69 -6.70
CA ARG A 194 -5.30 9.32 -6.66
C ARG A 194 -4.32 9.18 -5.50
N VAL A 195 -4.50 8.14 -4.74
CA VAL A 195 -3.74 7.91 -3.52
C VAL A 195 -3.16 6.49 -3.54
N LEU A 196 -1.86 6.39 -3.34
CA LEU A 196 -1.21 5.14 -3.01
C LEU A 196 -1.40 4.88 -1.52
N ALA A 197 -1.81 3.67 -1.13
CA ALA A 197 -1.95 3.28 0.27
C ALA A 197 -1.36 1.89 0.51
N TYR A 198 -0.39 1.82 1.39
CA TYR A 198 0.11 0.58 1.96
C TYR A 198 -0.67 0.25 3.23
N HIS A 199 -1.08 -1.00 3.34
CA HIS A 199 -1.71 -1.58 4.51
C HIS A 199 -0.77 -2.64 5.09
N PRO A 200 -0.37 -2.53 6.36
CA PRO A 200 0.59 -3.48 6.97
C PRO A 200 -0.01 -4.85 7.27
N ASP A 201 -1.34 -4.96 7.18
CA ASP A 201 -2.13 -6.17 7.36
C ASP A 201 -3.33 -6.18 6.39
N SER A 202 -4.01 -7.33 6.31
CA SER A 202 -5.25 -7.46 5.54
C SER A 202 -6.21 -8.42 6.23
N ASP A 203 -7.50 -8.29 5.95
CA ASP A 203 -8.55 -9.19 6.42
C ASP A 203 -9.07 -10.12 5.31
N PHE A 204 -8.30 -10.26 4.24
CA PHE A 204 -8.58 -11.12 3.10
C PHE A 204 -7.29 -11.80 2.59
N GLY A 205 -7.44 -12.70 1.64
CA GLY A 205 -6.36 -13.49 1.07
C GLY A 205 -6.58 -14.99 1.27
N PRO A 206 -5.77 -15.84 0.61
CA PRO A 206 -5.89 -17.29 0.75
C PRO A 206 -5.54 -17.74 2.18
N THR A 207 -6.24 -18.78 2.64
CA THR A 207 -5.92 -19.51 3.87
C THR A 207 -5.73 -20.99 3.55
N ASP A 208 -5.22 -21.76 4.50
CA ASP A 208 -5.13 -23.22 4.33
C ASP A 208 -6.51 -23.87 4.20
N GLN A 209 -7.57 -23.26 4.77
CA GLN A 209 -8.97 -23.71 4.68
C GLN A 209 -9.67 -23.20 3.42
N ALA A 210 -9.37 -21.97 2.98
CA ALA A 210 -9.89 -21.37 1.76
C ALA A 210 -8.82 -21.32 0.66
N HIS A 211 -8.22 -22.47 0.38
CA HIS A 211 -7.11 -22.59 -0.54
C HIS A 211 -7.60 -22.65 -1.99
N PRO A 212 -7.21 -21.71 -2.87
CA PRO A 212 -7.78 -21.59 -4.23
C PRO A 212 -7.52 -22.83 -5.10
N MET A 213 -6.38 -23.49 -4.96
CA MET A 213 -6.07 -24.71 -5.71
C MET A 213 -6.82 -25.93 -5.17
N ILE A 214 -6.90 -26.10 -3.84
CA ILE A 214 -7.66 -27.20 -3.22
C ILE A 214 -9.14 -27.10 -3.60
N ASN A 215 -9.73 -25.93 -3.59
CA ASN A 215 -11.13 -25.71 -3.96
C ASN A 215 -11.43 -26.10 -5.41
N ARG A 216 -10.46 -25.99 -6.29
CA ARG A 216 -10.56 -26.30 -7.74
C ARG A 216 -9.94 -27.65 -8.13
N THR A 217 -9.42 -28.40 -7.19
CA THR A 217 -8.93 -29.77 -7.42
C THR A 217 -10.09 -30.74 -7.23
N ILE A 218 -10.45 -31.46 -8.30
CA ILE A 218 -11.62 -32.38 -8.31
C ILE A 218 -11.13 -33.82 -8.36
N VAL A 219 -11.57 -34.60 -7.41
CA VAL A 219 -11.30 -36.04 -7.31
C VAL A 219 -12.64 -36.79 -7.38
N ASN A 220 -12.83 -37.59 -8.43
CA ASN A 220 -14.08 -38.34 -8.65
C ASN A 220 -15.36 -37.47 -8.59
N GLY A 221 -15.29 -36.24 -9.12
CA GLY A 221 -16.41 -35.30 -9.11
C GLY A 221 -16.61 -34.50 -7.80
N VAL A 222 -15.74 -34.69 -6.81
CA VAL A 222 -15.80 -34.00 -5.50
C VAL A 222 -14.59 -33.08 -5.36
N SER A 223 -14.81 -31.86 -4.81
CA SER A 223 -13.71 -30.94 -4.51
C SER A 223 -12.81 -31.50 -3.41
N ALA A 224 -11.48 -31.38 -3.58
CA ALA A 224 -10.51 -31.78 -2.57
C ALA A 224 -10.71 -31.02 -1.24
N SER A 225 -11.36 -29.87 -1.23
CA SER A 225 -11.74 -29.15 0.00
C SER A 225 -12.71 -29.94 0.90
N GLN A 226 -13.42 -30.91 0.32
CA GLN A 226 -14.35 -31.80 1.01
C GLN A 226 -13.74 -33.17 1.34
N LEU A 227 -12.46 -33.38 1.03
CA LEU A 227 -11.73 -34.63 1.21
C LEU A 227 -10.52 -34.41 2.15
N PRO A 228 -10.75 -34.30 3.47
CA PRO A 228 -9.68 -33.97 4.44
C PRO A 228 -8.57 -35.02 4.49
N GLU A 229 -8.82 -36.24 4.06
CA GLU A 229 -7.84 -37.34 4.05
C GLU A 229 -6.70 -37.17 3.06
N ILE A 230 -6.89 -36.35 2.02
CA ILE A 230 -5.84 -36.07 1.02
C ILE A 230 -5.18 -34.69 1.19
N GLN A 231 -5.67 -33.87 2.14
CA GLN A 231 -5.07 -32.57 2.43
C GLN A 231 -3.83 -32.71 3.31
N THR A 232 -2.83 -31.87 3.05
CA THR A 232 -1.62 -31.79 3.88
C THR A 232 -1.99 -31.31 5.29
N LYS A 233 -1.43 -31.97 6.30
CA LYS A 233 -1.62 -31.68 7.73
C LYS A 233 -0.50 -30.81 8.26
#